data_ee7109b56a5439c9971e56e10b791323
#
_entry.id   ee7109b56a5439c9971e56e10b791323
#
_cell.length_a   1.000
_cell.length_b   1.000
_cell.length_c   1.000
_cell.angle_alpha   90.00
_cell.angle_beta   90.00
_cell.angle_gamma   90.00
#
_symmetry.space_group_name_H-M   'P 1'
#
loop_
_entity.id
_entity.type
_entity.pdbx_description
1 polymer ?
#
loop_
_entity_poly.entity_id
_entity_poly.type
_entity_poly.pdbx_seq_one_letter_code
_entity_poly.pdbx_strand_id
1 'polypeptide(L)'
;MKTTARFGLALASAALASSAAFAQAPASPHTVTANVSLGSEYIFRGISQTAGKPTLQGGFDYAHSSGVYLGTWGSNVSWLEDFGAYNRSSLEWDFYGGYKANFGSSDFFYDLGTIYYYYPGSKNPGVVSADSWELYAALGWKWVSAKLSYSLD
;
A
#
# COMPACT_ATOMS: atom_id res chain seq x y z
N MET A 1 49.23 -32.74 -3.24
CA MET A 1 48.31 -32.08 -4.18
C MET A 1 46.89 -32.50 -3.79
N LYS A 2 46.11 -31.58 -3.18
CA LYS A 2 44.71 -31.82 -2.82
C LYS A 2 43.84 -30.91 -3.70
N THR A 3 43.08 -31.51 -4.60
CA THR A 3 42.19 -30.85 -5.55
C THR A 3 40.83 -30.69 -4.87
N THR A 4 40.44 -29.46 -4.56
CA THR A 4 39.10 -29.12 -4.06
C THR A 4 38.15 -28.86 -5.22
N ALA A 5 37.21 -29.77 -5.44
CA ALA A 5 36.12 -29.60 -6.38
C ALA A 5 35.11 -28.57 -5.84
N ARG A 6 34.89 -27.48 -6.57
CA ARG A 6 33.83 -26.51 -6.30
C ARG A 6 32.55 -26.94 -7.05
N PHE A 7 31.54 -27.35 -6.31
CA PHE A 7 30.19 -27.55 -6.85
C PHE A 7 29.50 -26.19 -7.01
N GLY A 8 29.36 -25.75 -8.23
CA GLY A 8 28.48 -24.62 -8.56
C GLY A 8 27.04 -25.09 -8.68
N LEU A 9 26.18 -24.60 -7.81
CA LEU A 9 24.73 -24.83 -7.88
C LEU A 9 24.15 -23.84 -8.90
N ALA A 10 23.81 -24.30 -10.09
CA ALA A 10 23.08 -23.53 -11.09
C ALA A 10 21.57 -23.65 -10.81
N LEU A 11 20.96 -22.58 -10.31
CA LEU A 11 19.49 -22.44 -10.24
C LEU A 11 18.96 -22.16 -11.67
N ALA A 12 18.38 -23.15 -12.29
CA ALA A 12 17.64 -22.99 -13.53
C ALA A 12 16.23 -22.49 -13.21
N SER A 13 15.97 -21.19 -13.45
CA SER A 13 14.64 -20.61 -13.39
C SER A 13 13.87 -21.03 -14.64
N ALA A 14 12.98 -22.01 -14.51
CA ALA A 14 12.02 -22.36 -15.56
C ALA A 14 10.87 -21.35 -15.55
N ALA A 15 10.93 -20.37 -16.45
CA ALA A 15 9.80 -19.50 -16.75
C ALA A 15 8.79 -20.29 -17.61
N LEU A 16 7.70 -20.74 -16.98
CA LEU A 16 6.55 -21.29 -17.70
C LEU A 16 5.75 -20.14 -18.31
N ALA A 17 6.05 -19.77 -19.55
CA ALA A 17 5.21 -18.90 -20.35
C ALA A 17 4.01 -19.70 -20.86
N SER A 18 2.92 -19.71 -20.11
CA SER A 18 1.63 -20.18 -20.62
C SER A 18 0.96 -19.03 -21.39
N SER A 19 1.14 -18.97 -22.69
CA SER A 19 0.36 -18.12 -23.60
C SER A 19 -1.02 -18.73 -23.78
N ALA A 20 -1.96 -18.43 -22.87
CA ALA A 20 -3.37 -18.66 -23.13
C ALA A 20 -3.84 -17.49 -24.02
N ALA A 21 -4.15 -17.77 -25.28
CA ALA A 21 -4.85 -16.84 -26.15
C ALA A 21 -6.31 -16.72 -25.65
N PHE A 22 -6.56 -15.77 -24.74
CA PHE A 22 -7.93 -15.40 -24.39
C PHE A 22 -8.49 -14.52 -25.50
N ALA A 23 -9.64 -14.90 -26.04
CA ALA A 23 -10.45 -13.99 -26.83
C ALA A 23 -10.65 -12.71 -26.01
N GLN A 24 -10.27 -11.56 -26.56
CA GLN A 24 -10.31 -10.28 -25.87
C GLN A 24 -11.77 -9.92 -25.62
N ALA A 25 -12.25 -10.20 -24.41
CA ALA A 25 -13.56 -9.73 -23.97
C ALA A 25 -13.56 -8.18 -24.01
N PRO A 26 -14.72 -7.54 -24.23
CA PRO A 26 -14.82 -6.09 -24.15
C PRO A 26 -14.19 -5.61 -22.86
N ALA A 27 -13.36 -4.57 -22.93
CA ALA A 27 -12.66 -4.04 -21.76
C ALA A 27 -13.69 -3.66 -20.69
N SER A 28 -13.65 -4.36 -19.56
CA SER A 28 -14.51 -4.03 -18.42
C SER A 28 -14.18 -2.63 -17.93
N PRO A 29 -15.17 -1.77 -17.62
CA PRO A 29 -14.91 -0.50 -16.96
C PRO A 29 -14.41 -0.66 -15.52
N HIS A 30 -14.45 -1.88 -14.98
CA HIS A 30 -14.07 -2.21 -13.63
C HIS A 30 -12.73 -2.94 -13.63
N THR A 31 -11.83 -2.50 -12.76
CA THR A 31 -10.54 -3.15 -12.50
C THR A 31 -10.42 -3.43 -11.00
N VAL A 32 -10.07 -4.65 -10.64
CA VAL A 32 -9.76 -5.05 -9.27
C VAL A 32 -8.34 -5.60 -9.25
N THR A 33 -7.52 -5.10 -8.35
CA THR A 33 -6.16 -5.60 -8.12
C THR A 33 -5.94 -5.95 -6.66
N ALA A 34 -4.98 -6.81 -6.40
CA ALA A 34 -4.53 -7.16 -5.07
C ALA A 34 -3.00 -7.19 -5.06
N ASN A 35 -2.43 -6.87 -3.92
CA ASN A 35 -0.99 -6.94 -3.71
C ASN A 35 -0.68 -7.52 -2.33
N VAL A 36 0.50 -8.10 -2.21
CA VAL A 36 1.11 -8.51 -0.96
C VAL A 36 2.61 -8.29 -1.05
N SER A 37 3.23 -7.81 0.02
CA SER A 37 4.66 -7.59 0.07
C SER A 37 5.24 -7.95 1.43
N LEU A 38 6.52 -8.32 1.44
CA LEU A 38 7.34 -8.50 2.62
C LEU A 38 8.46 -7.47 2.58
N GLY A 39 8.62 -6.72 3.65
CA GLY A 39 9.69 -5.75 3.82
C GLY A 39 10.53 -6.05 5.05
N SER A 40 11.74 -5.52 5.09
CA SER A 40 12.59 -5.58 6.29
C SER A 40 12.09 -4.66 7.40
N GLU A 41 11.36 -3.60 7.02
CA GLU A 41 10.83 -2.59 7.92
C GLU A 41 9.71 -1.82 7.21
N TYR A 42 8.76 -1.28 8.00
CA TYR A 42 7.77 -0.31 7.53
C TYR A 42 8.15 1.09 8.01
N ILE A 43 8.41 1.99 7.08
CA ILE A 43 8.68 3.42 7.36
C ILE A 43 7.56 4.25 6.73
N PHE A 44 6.87 5.04 7.54
CA PHE A 44 5.85 5.98 7.11
C PHE A 44 6.26 7.42 7.47
N ARG A 45 6.32 8.30 6.47
CA ARG A 45 6.75 9.70 6.61
C ARG A 45 8.06 9.87 7.40
N GLY A 46 9.01 8.92 7.22
CA GLY A 46 10.32 8.93 7.88
C GLY A 46 10.36 8.32 9.28
N ILE A 47 9.23 7.77 9.77
CA ILE A 47 9.12 7.16 11.09
C ILE A 47 8.90 5.66 10.94
N SER A 48 9.70 4.87 11.67
CA SER A 48 9.53 3.42 11.72
C SER A 48 8.21 3.05 12.39
N GLN A 49 7.44 2.20 11.73
CA GLN A 49 6.17 1.68 12.23
C GLN A 49 6.34 0.29 12.88
N THR A 50 7.48 -0.36 12.64
CA THR A 50 7.77 -1.73 13.09
C THR A 50 9.04 -1.86 13.92
N ALA A 51 9.62 -0.73 14.36
CA ALA A 51 10.85 -0.69 15.16
C ALA A 51 12.00 -1.51 14.54
N GLY A 52 12.22 -1.38 13.23
CA GLY A 52 13.26 -2.10 12.49
C GLY A 52 12.96 -3.60 12.27
N LYS A 53 11.73 -4.05 12.50
CA LYS A 53 11.33 -5.45 12.32
C LYS A 53 10.64 -5.67 10.98
N PRO A 54 10.65 -6.92 10.46
CA PRO A 54 9.99 -7.25 9.21
C PRO A 54 8.50 -6.91 9.20
N THR A 55 8.01 -6.52 8.04
CA THR A 55 6.61 -6.19 7.80
C THR A 55 6.02 -7.05 6.70
N LEU A 56 4.76 -7.47 6.91
CA LEU A 56 3.88 -8.03 5.90
C LEU A 56 2.80 -7.00 5.60
N GLN A 57 2.69 -6.64 4.34
CA GLN A 57 1.77 -5.62 3.86
C GLN A 57 0.95 -6.15 2.69
N GLY A 58 -0.27 -5.66 2.54
CA GLY A 58 -1.08 -6.04 1.40
C GLY A 58 -2.39 -5.28 1.32
N GLY A 59 -3.03 -5.35 0.17
CA GLY A 59 -4.26 -4.62 -0.05
C GLY A 59 -5.03 -5.06 -1.27
N PHE A 60 -6.20 -4.46 -1.41
CA PHE A 60 -7.08 -4.60 -2.56
C PHE A 60 -7.47 -3.20 -3.06
N ASP A 61 -7.46 -3.05 -4.37
CA ASP A 61 -7.84 -1.83 -5.05
C ASP A 61 -8.93 -2.12 -6.07
N TYR A 62 -9.92 -1.26 -6.10
CA TYR A 62 -10.92 -1.18 -7.15
C TYR A 62 -10.79 0.15 -7.87
N ALA A 63 -10.82 0.13 -9.19
CA ALA A 63 -10.86 1.31 -10.03
C ALA A 63 -11.95 1.17 -11.10
N HIS A 64 -12.64 2.27 -11.36
CA HIS A 64 -13.60 2.39 -12.44
C HIS A 64 -13.06 3.32 -13.54
N SER A 65 -13.40 3.04 -14.79
CA SER A 65 -12.94 3.82 -15.94
C SER A 65 -13.38 5.31 -15.91
N SER A 66 -14.36 5.67 -15.07
CA SER A 66 -14.73 7.06 -14.80
C SER A 66 -13.70 7.84 -13.99
N GLY A 67 -12.74 7.16 -13.37
CA GLY A 67 -11.76 7.75 -12.45
C GLY A 67 -12.04 7.51 -10.96
N VAL A 68 -13.21 7.00 -10.60
CA VAL A 68 -13.52 6.63 -9.21
C VAL A 68 -12.69 5.42 -8.81
N TYR A 69 -12.14 5.44 -7.61
CA TYR A 69 -11.44 4.30 -7.01
C TYR A 69 -11.74 4.16 -5.52
N LEU A 70 -11.61 2.94 -5.03
CA LEU A 70 -11.69 2.55 -3.62
C LEU A 70 -10.61 1.53 -3.34
N GLY A 71 -10.11 1.50 -2.12
CA GLY A 71 -9.15 0.48 -1.74
C GLY A 71 -9.08 0.29 -0.23
N THR A 72 -8.40 -0.78 0.13
CA THR A 72 -8.03 -1.07 1.51
C THR A 72 -6.62 -1.64 1.52
N TRP A 73 -5.86 -1.31 2.53
CA TRP A 73 -4.50 -1.77 2.71
C TRP A 73 -4.27 -2.06 4.20
N GLY A 74 -3.35 -2.95 4.50
CA GLY A 74 -2.99 -3.23 5.87
C GLY A 74 -1.54 -3.65 6.03
N SER A 75 -1.02 -3.44 7.23
CA SER A 75 0.34 -3.80 7.63
C SER A 75 0.39 -4.16 9.12
N ASN A 76 1.30 -5.05 9.47
CA ASN A 76 1.66 -5.14 10.88
C ASN A 76 2.43 -3.89 11.30
N VAL A 77 2.16 -3.43 12.53
CA VAL A 77 2.83 -2.31 13.18
C VAL A 77 3.16 -2.66 14.63
N SER A 78 4.08 -1.92 15.26
CA SER A 78 4.39 -2.07 16.67
C SER A 78 4.48 -0.74 17.43
N TRP A 79 4.54 0.38 16.71
CA TRP A 79 4.81 1.69 17.29
C TRP A 79 3.85 2.11 18.40
N LEU A 80 2.56 1.72 18.31
CA LEU A 80 1.55 2.05 19.33
C LEU A 80 1.81 1.34 20.66
N GLU A 81 2.31 0.11 20.63
CA GLU A 81 2.73 -0.63 21.81
C GLU A 81 4.11 -0.16 22.29
N ASP A 82 5.05 0.07 21.37
CA ASP A 82 6.41 0.50 21.67
C ASP A 82 6.43 1.87 22.38
N PHE A 83 5.50 2.77 22.04
CA PHE A 83 5.32 4.07 22.73
C PHE A 83 4.38 4.00 23.96
N GLY A 84 3.86 2.83 24.30
CA GLY A 84 2.99 2.65 25.44
C GLY A 84 1.61 3.30 25.28
N ALA A 85 1.17 3.60 24.07
CA ALA A 85 -0.15 4.15 23.80
C ALA A 85 -1.24 3.06 23.84
N TYR A 86 -0.92 1.87 23.37
CA TYR A 86 -1.83 0.73 23.31
C TYR A 86 -1.21 -0.47 24.03
N ASN A 87 -2.06 -1.28 24.67
CA ASN A 87 -1.65 -2.56 25.25
C ASN A 87 -1.58 -3.68 24.21
N ARG A 88 -2.39 -3.56 23.15
CA ARG A 88 -2.46 -4.51 22.03
C ARG A 88 -2.90 -3.75 20.81
N SER A 89 -1.98 -3.54 19.86
CA SER A 89 -2.28 -3.02 18.53
C SER A 89 -1.11 -3.35 17.61
N SER A 90 -1.28 -4.38 16.82
CA SER A 90 -0.24 -4.88 15.91
C SER A 90 -0.64 -4.77 14.43
N LEU A 91 -1.73 -4.07 14.14
CA LEU A 91 -2.28 -3.91 12.80
C LEU A 91 -2.61 -2.44 12.54
N GLU A 92 -2.21 -1.96 11.38
CA GLU A 92 -2.76 -0.80 10.69
C GLU A 92 -3.65 -1.28 9.57
N TRP A 93 -4.85 -0.72 9.47
CA TRP A 93 -5.79 -1.05 8.40
C TRP A 93 -6.39 0.20 7.82
N ASP A 94 -6.08 0.47 6.57
CA ASP A 94 -6.48 1.68 5.87
C ASP A 94 -7.64 1.42 4.92
N PHE A 95 -8.54 2.41 4.86
CA PHE A 95 -9.63 2.46 3.90
C PHE A 95 -9.53 3.78 3.15
N TYR A 96 -9.47 3.73 1.83
CA TYR A 96 -9.32 4.93 1.02
C TYR A 96 -10.20 4.90 -0.21
N GLY A 97 -10.44 6.09 -0.73
CA GLY A 97 -11.16 6.25 -1.98
C GLY A 97 -11.04 7.66 -2.51
N GLY A 98 -11.34 7.80 -3.78
CA GLY A 98 -11.20 9.10 -4.42
C GLY A 98 -11.60 9.10 -5.87
N TYR A 99 -11.17 10.16 -6.51
CA TYR A 99 -11.39 10.40 -7.92
C TYR A 99 -10.11 10.93 -8.56
N LYS A 100 -9.62 10.22 -9.58
CA LYS A 100 -8.42 10.58 -10.34
C LYS A 100 -8.75 10.70 -11.82
N ALA A 101 -8.37 11.80 -12.44
CA ALA A 101 -8.58 12.03 -13.86
C ALA A 101 -7.50 12.92 -14.45
N ASN A 102 -7.39 12.87 -15.78
CA ASN A 102 -6.54 13.79 -16.53
C ASN A 102 -7.31 15.06 -16.88
N PHE A 103 -6.60 16.15 -17.08
CA PHE A 103 -7.15 17.38 -17.66
C PHE A 103 -7.30 17.21 -19.18
N GLY A 104 -8.49 16.80 -19.60
CA GLY A 104 -8.75 16.46 -20.99
C GLY A 104 -7.86 15.32 -21.48
N SER A 105 -7.24 15.49 -22.63
CA SER A 105 -6.28 14.53 -23.22
C SER A 105 -4.82 14.85 -22.90
N SER A 106 -4.55 15.68 -21.90
CA SER A 106 -3.19 16.02 -21.48
C SER A 106 -2.58 14.97 -20.56
N ASP A 107 -1.25 15.04 -20.39
CA ASP A 107 -0.52 14.23 -19.40
C ASP A 107 -0.65 14.77 -17.97
N PHE A 108 -1.31 15.92 -17.79
CA PHE A 108 -1.61 16.45 -16.45
C PHE A 108 -2.79 15.70 -15.83
N PHE A 109 -2.65 15.32 -14.58
CA PHE A 109 -3.71 14.67 -13.82
C PHE A 109 -3.92 15.33 -12.47
N TYR A 110 -5.09 15.12 -11.91
CA TYR A 110 -5.42 15.41 -10.53
C TYR A 110 -5.98 14.17 -9.83
N ASP A 111 -5.83 14.13 -8.51
CA ASP A 111 -6.33 13.06 -7.67
C ASP A 111 -6.84 13.69 -6.37
N LEU A 112 -8.12 13.51 -6.09
CA LEU A 112 -8.80 14.00 -4.89
C LEU A 112 -9.35 12.80 -4.15
N GLY A 113 -9.02 12.67 -2.87
CA GLY A 113 -9.45 11.51 -2.13
C GLY A 113 -9.37 11.68 -0.62
N THR A 114 -9.69 10.60 0.04
CA THR A 114 -9.67 10.49 1.48
C THR A 114 -9.10 9.15 1.90
N ILE A 115 -8.53 9.09 3.08
CA ILE A 115 -8.03 7.87 3.71
C ILE A 115 -8.38 7.90 5.20
N TYR A 116 -8.83 6.76 5.70
CA TYR A 116 -9.05 6.51 7.12
C TYR A 116 -8.05 5.45 7.58
N TYR A 117 -7.19 5.83 8.50
CA TYR A 117 -6.25 4.95 9.19
C TYR A 117 -6.95 4.38 10.41
N TYR A 118 -7.01 3.07 10.50
CA TYR A 118 -7.64 2.35 11.61
C TYR A 118 -6.62 1.46 12.31
N TYR A 119 -6.52 1.63 13.63
CA TYR A 119 -5.62 0.86 14.50
C TYR A 119 -6.44 0.05 15.50
N PRO A 120 -6.86 -1.19 15.14
CA PRO A 120 -7.59 -2.06 16.06
C PRO A 120 -6.70 -2.41 17.26
N GLY A 121 -7.28 -2.33 18.47
CA GLY A 121 -6.55 -2.69 19.68
C GLY A 121 -7.11 -2.07 20.94
N SER A 122 -6.43 -2.35 22.05
CA SER A 122 -6.81 -1.88 23.37
C SER A 122 -5.92 -0.72 23.78
N LYS A 123 -6.50 0.46 23.90
CA LYS A 123 -5.81 1.69 24.33
C LYS A 123 -5.55 1.67 25.84
N ASN A 124 -4.46 2.28 26.27
CA ASN A 124 -4.23 2.60 27.65
C ASN A 124 -5.21 3.70 28.14
N PRO A 125 -5.57 3.72 29.43
CA PRO A 125 -6.43 4.77 29.97
C PRO A 125 -5.88 6.17 29.69
N GLY A 126 -6.74 7.08 29.21
CA GLY A 126 -6.39 8.46 28.91
C GLY A 126 -5.73 8.70 27.54
N VAL A 127 -5.45 7.65 26.77
CA VAL A 127 -4.88 7.78 25.43
C VAL A 127 -5.96 8.05 24.39
N VAL A 128 -5.76 9.09 23.58
CA VAL A 128 -6.58 9.39 22.39
C VAL A 128 -6.40 8.29 21.34
N SER A 129 -7.43 8.01 20.53
CA SER A 129 -7.29 7.05 19.43
C SER A 129 -6.22 7.51 18.43
N ALA A 130 -5.46 6.56 17.94
CA ALA A 130 -4.54 6.80 16.82
C ALA A 130 -5.25 6.74 15.46
N ASP A 131 -6.52 6.28 15.45
CA ASP A 131 -7.31 6.32 14.23
C ASP A 131 -7.39 7.76 13.73
N SER A 132 -7.21 7.96 12.44
CA SER A 132 -7.24 9.30 11.88
C SER A 132 -7.82 9.34 10.47
N TRP A 133 -8.36 10.48 10.11
CA TRP A 133 -8.97 10.69 8.81
C TRP A 133 -8.26 11.82 8.08
N GLU A 134 -7.75 11.54 6.88
CA GLU A 134 -7.12 12.53 6.04
C GLU A 134 -7.89 12.76 4.74
N LEU A 135 -7.97 14.02 4.34
CA LEU A 135 -8.28 14.41 2.96
C LEU A 135 -6.99 14.67 2.20
N TYR A 136 -6.95 14.37 0.92
CA TYR A 136 -5.81 14.69 0.11
C TYR A 136 -6.17 15.22 -1.28
N ALA A 137 -5.27 16.02 -1.82
CA ALA A 137 -5.29 16.46 -3.19
C ALA A 137 -3.90 16.31 -3.80
N ALA A 138 -3.83 15.76 -5.00
CA ALA A 138 -2.59 15.67 -5.75
C ALA A 138 -2.75 16.24 -7.15
N LEU A 139 -1.67 16.81 -7.65
CA LEU A 139 -1.51 17.21 -9.05
C LEU A 139 -0.25 16.55 -9.60
N GLY A 140 -0.29 16.12 -10.83
CA GLY A 140 0.87 15.51 -11.45
C GLY A 140 0.93 15.72 -12.95
N TRP A 141 2.10 15.50 -13.49
CA TRP A 141 2.39 15.52 -14.90
C TRP A 141 3.35 14.39 -15.24
N LYS A 142 2.92 13.48 -16.09
CA LYS A 142 3.68 12.26 -16.41
C LYS A 142 4.10 11.50 -15.16
N TRP A 143 5.39 11.54 -14.84
CA TRP A 143 6.01 10.82 -13.73
C TRP A 143 6.30 11.71 -12.50
N VAL A 144 6.00 13.02 -12.56
CA VAL A 144 6.15 13.94 -11.42
C VAL A 144 4.78 14.21 -10.81
N SER A 145 4.68 14.17 -9.47
CA SER A 145 3.47 14.58 -8.77
C SER A 145 3.80 15.22 -7.43
N ALA A 146 2.87 16.06 -6.97
CA ALA A 146 2.84 16.60 -5.63
C ALA A 146 1.50 16.26 -4.99
N LYS A 147 1.52 15.85 -3.71
CA LYS A 147 0.33 15.51 -2.92
C LYS A 147 0.36 16.30 -1.61
N LEU A 148 -0.75 16.89 -1.28
CA LEU A 148 -1.02 17.48 0.03
C LEU A 148 -2.04 16.62 0.75
N SER A 149 -1.81 16.34 2.02
CA SER A 149 -2.74 15.67 2.91
C SER A 149 -3.04 16.58 4.09
N TYR A 150 -4.30 16.57 4.53
CA TYR A 150 -4.79 17.32 5.68
C TYR A 150 -5.55 16.37 6.62
N SER A 151 -5.08 16.25 7.87
CA SER A 151 -5.78 15.49 8.91
C SER A 151 -7.00 16.27 9.39
N LEU A 152 -8.10 15.56 9.62
CA LEU A 152 -9.35 16.11 10.15
C LEU A 152 -9.42 16.01 11.69
N ASP A 153 -8.45 15.33 12.32
CA ASP A 153 -8.35 15.07 13.76
C ASP A 153 -7.42 16.07 14.46
#